data_cea000fc9da41f2df7fca15e09f20f5e
#
_entry.id   cea000fc9da41f2df7fca15e09f20f5e
#
_cell.length_a   1.000
_cell.length_b   1.000
_cell.length_c   1.000
_cell.angle_alpha   90.00
_cell.angle_beta   90.00
_cell.angle_gamma   90.00
#
_symmetry.space_group_name_H-M   'P 1'
#
loop_
_entity.id
_entity.type
_entity.pdbx_description
1 polymer ?
#
loop_
_entity_poly.entity_id
_entity_poly.type
_entity_poly.pdbx_seq_one_letter_code
_entity_poly.pdbx_strand_id
1 'polypeptide(L)'
;MNASLDRSGTVQVKGALRTHTKQPVSGALINLAVDGKPLAVGVTHDNGSWSGTFRLPPTMQAGAHELSATFDGTEGVGAASASGTFSIAAQPTVLTAAVKPTTAAPGALLNVNGTVTLPTHRRVTDSHVAILLGTDGQAALTAPTDSQGNYQAAFQVPLDAPNGPLTVTVKLVDSRYGVSQQAVTVQVKSASPTPTPTLTPLPY
;
A
#
# COMPACT_ATOMS: atom_id res chain seq x y z
N MET A 1 -14.40 -13.19 -22.95
CA MET A 1 -13.45 -13.66 -21.90
C MET A 1 -14.10 -13.48 -20.54
N ASN A 2 -13.95 -14.42 -19.62
CA ASN A 2 -14.41 -14.31 -18.24
C ASN A 2 -13.23 -14.61 -17.32
N ALA A 3 -13.05 -13.77 -16.29
CA ALA A 3 -12.02 -13.95 -15.26
C ALA A 3 -12.67 -14.04 -13.88
N SER A 4 -12.16 -14.93 -13.03
CA SER A 4 -12.56 -15.02 -11.63
C SER A 4 -11.34 -15.17 -10.73
N LEU A 5 -11.34 -14.45 -9.61
CA LEU A 5 -10.30 -14.51 -8.58
C LEU A 5 -10.82 -15.33 -7.40
N ASP A 6 -10.07 -16.33 -6.98
CA ASP A 6 -10.37 -17.09 -5.76
C ASP A 6 -9.68 -16.50 -4.51
N ARG A 7 -10.02 -17.05 -3.33
CA ARG A 7 -9.45 -16.61 -2.04
C ARG A 7 -7.97 -16.93 -1.85
N SER A 8 -7.40 -17.78 -2.72
CA SER A 8 -5.98 -18.15 -2.68
C SER A 8 -5.09 -17.20 -3.51
N GLY A 9 -5.67 -16.21 -4.17
CA GLY A 9 -4.98 -15.34 -5.12
C GLY A 9 -4.75 -15.99 -6.47
N THR A 10 -5.56 -16.99 -6.82
CA THR A 10 -5.52 -17.67 -8.10
C THR A 10 -6.60 -17.12 -9.02
N VAL A 11 -6.20 -16.67 -10.19
CA VAL A 11 -7.12 -16.21 -11.24
C VAL A 11 -7.35 -17.35 -12.23
N GLN A 12 -8.62 -17.64 -12.48
CA GLN A 12 -9.05 -18.50 -13.58
C GLN A 12 -9.59 -17.64 -14.71
N VAL A 13 -9.11 -17.90 -15.90
CA VAL A 13 -9.53 -17.22 -17.13
C VAL A 13 -10.04 -18.23 -18.12
N LYS A 14 -11.14 -17.90 -18.76
CA LYS A 14 -11.73 -18.73 -19.83
C LYS A 14 -12.13 -17.84 -20.98
N GLY A 15 -11.94 -18.32 -22.20
CA GLY A 15 -12.34 -17.63 -23.40
C GLY A 15 -12.52 -18.59 -24.59
N ALA A 16 -12.88 -18.03 -25.72
CA ALA A 16 -12.92 -18.75 -26.98
C ALA A 16 -12.42 -17.83 -28.10
N LEU A 17 -11.64 -18.39 -29.03
CA LEU A 17 -11.20 -17.75 -30.25
C LEU A 17 -11.98 -18.34 -31.42
N ARG A 18 -12.61 -17.46 -32.19
CA ARG A 18 -13.41 -17.81 -33.35
C ARG A 18 -13.16 -16.82 -34.48
N THR A 19 -13.31 -17.28 -35.72
CA THR A 19 -13.33 -16.40 -36.88
C THR A 19 -14.61 -15.55 -36.90
N HIS A 20 -14.68 -14.56 -37.79
CA HIS A 20 -15.89 -13.76 -38.00
C HIS A 20 -17.07 -14.62 -38.47
N THR A 21 -16.82 -15.78 -39.09
CA THR A 21 -17.83 -16.77 -39.47
C THR A 21 -18.18 -17.74 -38.37
N LYS A 22 -17.74 -17.46 -37.13
CA LYS A 22 -17.95 -18.26 -35.88
C LYS A 22 -17.28 -19.64 -35.87
N GLN A 23 -16.40 -19.93 -36.84
CA GLN A 23 -15.62 -21.16 -36.85
C GLN A 23 -14.56 -21.14 -35.70
N PRO A 24 -14.38 -22.26 -34.97
CA PRO A 24 -13.36 -22.32 -33.95
C PRO A 24 -11.94 -22.23 -34.54
N VAL A 25 -11.05 -21.57 -33.84
CA VAL A 25 -9.62 -21.53 -34.16
C VAL A 25 -8.90 -22.42 -33.15
N SER A 26 -8.43 -23.58 -33.61
CA SER A 26 -7.73 -24.58 -32.79
C SER A 26 -6.22 -24.34 -32.78
N GLY A 27 -5.54 -24.73 -31.70
CA GLY A 27 -4.06 -24.67 -31.60
C GLY A 27 -3.46 -23.27 -31.53
N ALA A 28 -4.28 -22.22 -31.42
CA ALA A 28 -3.82 -20.84 -31.37
C ALA A 28 -3.23 -20.49 -30.00
N LEU A 29 -2.09 -19.79 -29.98
CA LEU A 29 -1.46 -19.26 -28.78
C LEU A 29 -2.19 -17.99 -28.32
N ILE A 30 -2.59 -17.95 -27.06
CA ILE A 30 -3.24 -16.82 -26.41
C ILE A 30 -2.29 -16.25 -25.38
N ASN A 31 -1.76 -15.06 -25.61
CA ASN A 31 -0.91 -14.34 -24.68
C ASN A 31 -1.80 -13.64 -23.63
N LEU A 32 -1.55 -13.91 -22.35
CA LEU A 32 -2.25 -13.32 -21.21
C LEU A 32 -1.35 -12.30 -20.53
N ALA A 33 -1.88 -11.12 -20.25
CA ALA A 33 -1.18 -10.09 -19.49
C ALA A 33 -2.10 -9.45 -18.46
N VAL A 34 -1.52 -9.00 -17.34
CA VAL A 34 -2.20 -8.19 -16.32
C VAL A 34 -1.51 -6.83 -16.25
N ASP A 35 -2.30 -5.76 -16.36
CA ASP A 35 -1.81 -4.37 -16.39
C ASP A 35 -0.66 -4.18 -17.40
N GLY A 36 -0.80 -4.82 -18.58
CA GLY A 36 0.19 -4.80 -19.63
C GLY A 36 1.44 -5.68 -19.40
N LYS A 37 1.56 -6.35 -18.25
CA LYS A 37 2.70 -7.24 -17.94
C LYS A 37 2.37 -8.68 -18.33
N PRO A 38 3.21 -9.35 -19.15
CA PRO A 38 3.02 -10.74 -19.52
C PRO A 38 2.88 -11.65 -18.30
N LEU A 39 1.92 -12.56 -18.34
CA LEU A 39 1.60 -13.43 -17.22
C LEU A 39 1.69 -14.91 -17.58
N ALA A 40 1.05 -15.33 -18.68
CA ALA A 40 0.98 -16.71 -19.13
C ALA A 40 0.62 -16.79 -20.61
N VAL A 41 0.76 -18.00 -21.15
CA VAL A 41 0.31 -18.35 -22.51
C VAL A 41 -0.66 -19.51 -22.41
N GLY A 42 -1.81 -19.39 -23.06
CA GLY A 42 -2.79 -20.45 -23.24
C GLY A 42 -2.79 -20.97 -24.66
N VAL A 43 -3.40 -22.15 -24.88
CA VAL A 43 -3.60 -22.73 -26.22
C VAL A 43 -5.09 -23.02 -26.39
N THR A 44 -5.65 -22.72 -27.56
CA THR A 44 -7.03 -23.06 -27.89
C THR A 44 -7.18 -24.55 -28.23
N HIS A 45 -8.25 -25.15 -27.71
CA HIS A 45 -8.67 -26.53 -28.05
C HIS A 45 -9.40 -26.58 -29.41
N ASP A 46 -9.75 -27.78 -29.88
CA ASP A 46 -10.40 -27.98 -31.18
C ASP A 46 -11.72 -27.24 -31.35
N ASN A 47 -12.43 -26.97 -30.28
CA ASN A 47 -13.66 -26.18 -30.27
C ASN A 47 -13.40 -24.65 -30.18
N GLY A 48 -12.13 -24.23 -30.25
CA GLY A 48 -11.69 -22.85 -30.10
C GLY A 48 -11.71 -22.32 -28.67
N SER A 49 -12.11 -23.12 -27.67
CA SER A 49 -12.08 -22.70 -26.26
C SER A 49 -10.65 -22.75 -25.72
N TRP A 50 -10.37 -21.91 -24.74
CA TRP A 50 -9.13 -21.92 -23.98
C TRP A 50 -9.39 -21.58 -22.51
N SER A 51 -8.55 -22.03 -21.64
CA SER A 51 -8.57 -21.67 -20.24
C SER A 51 -7.17 -21.64 -19.67
N GLY A 52 -6.96 -20.75 -18.69
CA GLY A 52 -5.72 -20.64 -17.95
C GLY A 52 -6.00 -20.44 -16.47
N THR A 53 -5.08 -20.94 -15.65
CA THR A 53 -5.08 -20.73 -14.21
C THR A 53 -3.69 -20.25 -13.81
N PHE A 54 -3.62 -19.12 -13.12
CA PHE A 54 -2.35 -18.56 -12.69
C PHE A 54 -2.48 -17.90 -11.32
N ARG A 55 -1.38 -17.89 -10.60
CA ARG A 55 -1.31 -17.25 -9.29
C ARG A 55 -0.80 -15.83 -9.44
N LEU A 56 -1.51 -14.88 -8.82
CA LEU A 56 -1.08 -13.48 -8.79
C LEU A 56 0.18 -13.31 -7.93
N PRO A 57 1.10 -12.42 -8.31
CA PRO A 57 2.22 -12.05 -7.46
C PRO A 57 1.73 -11.54 -6.11
N PRO A 58 2.34 -11.95 -4.99
CA PRO A 58 1.94 -11.50 -3.65
C PRO A 58 2.16 -10.00 -3.42
N THR A 59 2.95 -9.37 -4.28
CA THR A 59 3.24 -7.92 -4.27
C THR A 59 2.22 -7.10 -5.06
N MET A 60 1.24 -7.75 -5.70
CA MET A 60 0.22 -7.04 -6.47
C MET A 60 -0.64 -6.18 -5.54
N GLN A 61 -0.91 -4.97 -5.95
CA GLN A 61 -1.67 -4.00 -5.16
C GLN A 61 -3.14 -4.40 -5.06
N ALA A 62 -3.85 -3.88 -4.07
CA ALA A 62 -5.30 -3.98 -4.04
C ALA A 62 -5.92 -2.96 -5.00
N GLY A 63 -7.09 -3.30 -5.53
CA GLY A 63 -7.79 -2.46 -6.48
C GLY A 63 -8.20 -3.21 -7.75
N ALA A 64 -8.63 -2.46 -8.74
CA ALA A 64 -9.01 -2.99 -10.05
C ALA A 64 -7.76 -3.21 -10.91
N HIS A 65 -7.71 -4.34 -11.59
CA HIS A 65 -6.66 -4.73 -12.52
C HIS A 65 -7.25 -5.13 -13.85
N GLU A 66 -6.58 -4.81 -14.94
CA GLU A 66 -6.97 -5.22 -16.27
C GLU A 66 -6.28 -6.53 -16.64
N LEU A 67 -7.05 -7.50 -17.07
CA LEU A 67 -6.58 -8.73 -17.68
C LEU A 67 -6.80 -8.64 -19.20
N SER A 68 -5.76 -8.81 -19.99
CA SER A 68 -5.84 -8.88 -21.45
C SER A 68 -5.46 -10.26 -21.97
N ALA A 69 -6.12 -10.67 -23.03
CA ALA A 69 -5.82 -11.86 -23.82
C ALA A 69 -5.64 -11.45 -25.27
N THR A 70 -4.50 -11.77 -25.85
CA THR A 70 -4.18 -11.41 -27.25
C THR A 70 -3.79 -12.65 -28.05
N PHE A 71 -4.25 -12.67 -29.27
CA PHE A 71 -3.84 -13.59 -30.31
C PHE A 71 -3.22 -12.77 -31.45
N ASP A 72 -1.98 -13.04 -31.78
CA ASP A 72 -1.21 -12.22 -32.75
C ASP A 72 -1.58 -12.50 -34.20
N GLY A 73 -2.45 -13.48 -34.46
CA GLY A 73 -2.81 -13.93 -35.78
C GLY A 73 -1.94 -15.08 -36.26
N THR A 74 -2.39 -15.72 -37.33
CA THR A 74 -1.65 -16.72 -38.12
C THR A 74 -1.96 -16.49 -39.60
N GLU A 75 -1.28 -17.21 -40.49
CA GLU A 75 -1.62 -17.18 -41.89
C GLU A 75 -3.11 -17.54 -42.11
N GLY A 76 -3.87 -16.61 -42.67
CA GLY A 76 -5.31 -16.75 -42.91
C GLY A 76 -6.23 -16.40 -41.73
N VAL A 77 -5.70 -16.12 -40.51
CA VAL A 77 -6.51 -15.71 -39.35
C VAL A 77 -5.92 -14.45 -38.73
N GLY A 78 -6.66 -13.35 -38.81
CA GLY A 78 -6.23 -12.05 -38.26
C GLY A 78 -6.06 -12.06 -36.75
N ALA A 79 -5.29 -11.11 -36.23
CA ALA A 79 -5.09 -10.89 -34.80
C ALA A 79 -6.41 -10.56 -34.08
N ALA A 80 -6.49 -10.92 -32.82
CA ALA A 80 -7.65 -10.64 -31.96
C ALA A 80 -7.21 -10.32 -30.54
N SER A 81 -7.97 -9.47 -29.86
CA SER A 81 -7.77 -9.16 -28.46
C SER A 81 -9.09 -9.11 -27.68
N ALA A 82 -9.02 -9.39 -26.40
CA ALA A 82 -10.12 -9.21 -25.46
C ALA A 82 -9.55 -8.80 -24.11
N SER A 83 -10.25 -7.91 -23.40
CA SER A 83 -9.89 -7.54 -22.04
C SER A 83 -11.05 -7.71 -21.07
N GLY A 84 -10.74 -7.72 -19.80
CA GLY A 84 -11.69 -7.77 -18.70
C GLY A 84 -11.03 -7.28 -17.43
N THR A 85 -11.81 -6.88 -16.45
CA THR A 85 -11.29 -6.41 -15.16
C THR A 85 -11.58 -7.42 -14.06
N PHE A 86 -10.70 -7.50 -13.08
CA PHE A 86 -10.91 -8.15 -11.80
C PHE A 86 -10.42 -7.24 -10.68
N SER A 87 -10.88 -7.47 -9.45
CA SER A 87 -10.51 -6.64 -8.31
C SER A 87 -9.87 -7.47 -7.21
N ILE A 88 -8.76 -6.97 -6.68
CA ILE A 88 -8.09 -7.52 -5.49
C ILE A 88 -8.56 -6.72 -4.30
N ALA A 89 -9.14 -7.39 -3.31
CA ALA A 89 -9.55 -6.75 -2.07
C ALA A 89 -8.32 -6.36 -1.22
N ALA A 90 -8.32 -5.13 -0.70
CA ALA A 90 -7.32 -4.68 0.24
C ALA A 90 -7.38 -5.51 1.54
N GLN A 91 -6.23 -5.97 2.02
CA GLN A 91 -6.17 -6.71 3.28
C GLN A 91 -6.31 -5.75 4.47
N PRO A 92 -7.19 -6.02 5.43
CA PRO A 92 -7.30 -5.20 6.64
C PRO A 92 -6.01 -5.32 7.46
N THR A 93 -5.61 -4.23 8.14
CA THR A 93 -4.44 -4.19 9.01
C THR A 93 -4.78 -3.58 10.36
N VAL A 94 -3.98 -3.94 11.37
CA VAL A 94 -3.98 -3.34 12.70
C VAL A 94 -2.66 -2.58 12.85
N LEU A 95 -2.75 -1.27 13.06
CA LEU A 95 -1.61 -0.38 13.26
C LEU A 95 -1.64 0.14 14.69
N THR A 96 -0.51 0.05 15.39
CA THR A 96 -0.31 0.66 16.71
C THR A 96 0.70 1.79 16.58
N ALA A 97 0.57 2.83 17.42
CA ALA A 97 1.53 3.92 17.47
C ALA A 97 1.74 4.38 18.92
N ALA A 98 2.96 4.66 19.28
CA ALA A 98 3.34 5.31 20.53
C ALA A 98 4.34 6.44 20.22
N VAL A 99 4.21 7.55 20.94
CA VAL A 99 5.11 8.71 20.82
C VAL A 99 5.70 9.01 22.21
N LYS A 100 7.01 9.23 22.24
CA LYS A 100 7.71 9.61 23.46
C LYS A 100 8.73 10.72 23.19
N PRO A 101 8.87 11.68 24.12
CA PRO A 101 8.05 11.90 25.31
C PRO A 101 6.63 12.38 24.96
N THR A 102 5.68 12.23 25.91
CA THR A 102 4.28 12.66 25.75
C THR A 102 4.08 14.16 26.01
N THR A 103 5.13 14.82 26.55
CA THR A 103 5.22 16.29 26.71
C THR A 103 6.58 16.72 26.21
N ALA A 104 6.63 17.74 25.35
CA ALA A 104 7.85 18.19 24.71
C ALA A 104 7.84 19.70 24.51
N ALA A 105 9.01 20.32 24.51
CA ALA A 105 9.16 21.71 24.08
C ALA A 105 9.26 21.82 22.55
N PRO A 106 8.98 23.01 21.96
CA PRO A 106 9.33 23.28 20.56
C PRO A 106 10.82 22.95 20.32
N GLY A 107 11.14 22.32 19.20
CA GLY A 107 12.47 21.85 18.85
C GLY A 107 12.92 20.53 19.52
N ALA A 108 12.18 20.01 20.49
CA ALA A 108 12.50 18.74 21.15
C ALA A 108 12.32 17.54 20.19
N LEU A 109 13.14 16.51 20.37
CA LEU A 109 13.06 15.27 19.61
C LEU A 109 11.94 14.38 20.16
N LEU A 110 11.06 13.91 19.27
CA LEU A 110 10.05 12.91 19.53
C LEU A 110 10.40 11.61 18.82
N ASN A 111 10.24 10.49 19.52
CA ASN A 111 10.38 9.16 18.95
C ASN A 111 8.99 8.55 18.77
N VAL A 112 8.71 8.10 17.57
CA VAL A 112 7.50 7.37 17.20
C VAL A 112 7.86 5.92 16.94
N ASN A 113 7.14 5.01 17.54
CA ASN A 113 7.31 3.58 17.29
C ASN A 113 5.96 2.86 17.35
N GLY A 114 5.89 1.72 16.70
CA GLY A 114 4.70 0.89 16.70
C GLY A 114 4.85 -0.34 15.84
N THR A 115 3.73 -1.00 15.59
CA THR A 115 3.68 -2.24 14.82
C THR A 115 2.58 -2.19 13.78
N VAL A 116 2.76 -2.91 12.68
CA VAL A 116 1.73 -3.15 11.67
C VAL A 116 1.55 -4.66 11.50
N THR A 117 0.32 -5.13 11.73
CA THR A 117 -0.02 -6.56 11.62
C THR A 117 -1.34 -6.74 10.87
N LEU A 118 -1.58 -7.94 10.35
CA LEU A 118 -2.91 -8.36 9.94
C LEU A 118 -3.75 -8.71 11.19
N PRO A 119 -5.10 -8.76 11.09
CA PRO A 119 -5.95 -9.24 12.18
C PRO A 119 -5.60 -10.65 12.67
N THR A 120 -4.96 -11.46 11.83
CA THR A 120 -4.42 -12.79 12.15
C THR A 120 -3.10 -12.77 12.90
N HIS A 121 -2.65 -11.62 13.38
CA HIS A 121 -1.34 -11.36 14.02
C HIS A 121 -0.12 -11.61 13.11
N ARG A 122 -0.33 -11.87 11.83
CA ARG A 122 0.76 -11.96 10.85
C ARG A 122 1.35 -10.57 10.61
N ARG A 123 2.67 -10.47 10.59
CA ARG A 123 3.40 -9.21 10.46
C ARG A 123 3.31 -8.65 9.05
N VAL A 124 3.23 -7.32 8.95
CA VAL A 124 3.31 -6.58 7.68
C VAL A 124 4.74 -6.07 7.53
N THR A 125 5.49 -6.71 6.64
CA THR A 125 6.88 -6.40 6.32
C THR A 125 6.99 -5.73 4.96
N ASP A 126 8.14 -5.14 4.65
CA ASP A 126 8.42 -4.50 3.36
C ASP A 126 7.36 -3.45 2.96
N SER A 127 6.92 -2.70 3.96
CA SER A 127 5.90 -1.67 3.86
C SER A 127 6.40 -0.37 4.48
N HIS A 128 5.66 0.72 4.34
CA HIS A 128 6.03 2.02 4.90
C HIS A 128 4.85 2.63 5.66
N VAL A 129 5.16 3.34 6.72
CA VAL A 129 4.22 4.22 7.41
C VAL A 129 4.60 5.67 7.18
N ALA A 130 3.62 6.53 6.93
CA ALA A 130 3.78 7.97 6.94
C ALA A 130 3.43 8.51 8.31
N ILE A 131 4.24 9.43 8.81
CA ILE A 131 4.03 10.15 10.07
C ILE A 131 3.67 11.58 9.71
N LEU A 132 2.48 12.02 10.12
CA LEU A 132 1.91 13.31 9.83
C LEU A 132 1.83 14.11 11.12
N LEU A 133 2.14 15.40 11.05
CA LEU A 133 2.07 16.33 12.18
C LEU A 133 0.94 17.31 12.00
N GLY A 134 0.21 17.58 13.08
CA GLY A 134 -0.91 18.53 13.08
C GLY A 134 -2.11 18.02 12.28
N THR A 135 -2.96 18.97 11.87
CA THR A 135 -4.20 18.72 11.13
C THR A 135 -4.03 18.83 9.61
N ASP A 136 -2.89 19.33 9.14
CA ASP A 136 -2.70 19.72 7.73
C ASP A 136 -2.42 18.53 6.82
N GLY A 137 -2.27 17.32 7.39
CA GLY A 137 -2.12 16.07 6.64
C GLY A 137 -0.82 15.95 5.85
N GLN A 138 0.13 16.87 6.04
CA GLN A 138 1.45 16.80 5.41
C GLN A 138 2.29 15.72 6.10
N ALA A 139 2.85 14.79 5.32
CA ALA A 139 3.75 13.80 5.86
C ALA A 139 5.07 14.47 6.30
N ALA A 140 5.36 14.43 7.60
CA ALA A 140 6.63 14.91 8.13
C ALA A 140 7.78 13.98 7.76
N LEU A 141 7.50 12.66 7.77
CA LEU A 141 8.47 11.65 7.40
C LEU A 141 7.82 10.29 7.11
N THR A 142 8.55 9.38 6.48
CA THR A 142 8.16 7.98 6.30
C THR A 142 9.16 7.04 6.98
N ALA A 143 8.68 5.91 7.49
CA ALA A 143 9.51 4.88 8.10
C ALA A 143 9.15 3.50 7.52
N PRO A 144 10.13 2.63 7.21
CA PRO A 144 9.88 1.28 6.77
C PRO A 144 9.43 0.39 7.93
N THR A 145 8.69 -0.66 7.64
CA THR A 145 8.45 -1.76 8.58
C THR A 145 9.55 -2.80 8.46
N ASP A 146 10.06 -3.27 9.61
CA ASP A 146 11.08 -4.31 9.68
C ASP A 146 10.50 -5.73 9.47
N SER A 147 11.36 -6.75 9.56
CA SER A 147 10.97 -8.17 9.45
C SER A 147 10.02 -8.64 10.56
N GLN A 148 9.83 -7.85 11.60
CA GLN A 148 8.91 -8.10 12.71
C GLN A 148 7.63 -7.26 12.59
N GLY A 149 7.50 -6.44 11.53
CA GLY A 149 6.39 -5.52 11.34
C GLY A 149 6.46 -4.29 12.24
N ASN A 150 7.59 -4.03 12.91
CA ASN A 150 7.79 -2.83 13.70
C ASN A 150 8.28 -1.70 12.81
N TYR A 151 7.96 -0.48 13.21
CA TYR A 151 8.53 0.73 12.64
C TYR A 151 9.00 1.67 13.74
N GLN A 152 10.01 2.46 13.42
CA GLN A 152 10.54 3.50 14.31
C GLN A 152 10.96 4.71 13.50
N ALA A 153 10.70 5.89 14.06
CA ALA A 153 11.11 7.16 13.48
C ALA A 153 11.34 8.20 14.57
N ALA A 154 12.14 9.20 14.27
CA ALA A 154 12.34 10.34 15.14
C ALA A 154 12.17 11.64 14.34
N PHE A 155 11.54 12.63 14.93
CA PHE A 155 11.37 13.96 14.35
C PHE A 155 11.38 15.02 15.44
N GLN A 156 11.65 16.28 15.05
CA GLN A 156 11.61 17.42 15.96
C GLN A 156 10.23 18.05 15.97
N VAL A 157 9.77 18.46 17.16
CA VAL A 157 8.61 19.34 17.28
C VAL A 157 8.94 20.66 16.55
N PRO A 158 8.07 21.19 15.67
CA PRO A 158 8.31 22.47 15.03
C PRO A 158 8.66 23.56 16.05
N LEU A 159 9.63 24.41 15.71
CA LEU A 159 10.09 25.48 16.59
C LEU A 159 9.01 26.54 16.88
N ASP A 160 8.08 26.69 15.96
CA ASP A 160 6.91 27.58 16.03
C ASP A 160 5.64 26.88 16.55
N ALA A 161 5.76 25.62 17.01
CA ALA A 161 4.62 24.88 17.52
C ALA A 161 4.03 25.60 18.75
N PRO A 162 2.73 25.92 18.73
CA PRO A 162 2.07 26.58 19.86
C PRO A 162 2.00 25.64 21.06
N ASN A 163 1.92 26.23 22.26
CA ASN A 163 1.61 25.45 23.47
C ASN A 163 0.25 24.80 23.34
N GLY A 164 0.16 23.52 23.68
CA GLY A 164 -1.09 22.77 23.59
C GLY A 164 -0.94 21.38 22.97
N PRO A 165 -2.02 20.75 22.55
CA PRO A 165 -2.00 19.43 21.95
C PRO A 165 -1.46 19.48 20.51
N LEU A 166 -0.45 18.65 20.23
CA LEU A 166 0.06 18.36 18.89
C LEU A 166 -0.36 16.93 18.53
N THR A 167 -1.14 16.77 17.49
CA THR A 167 -1.53 15.44 16.98
C THR A 167 -0.47 14.90 16.06
N VAL A 168 -0.03 13.67 16.36
CA VAL A 168 0.86 12.87 15.51
C VAL A 168 0.03 11.72 14.94
N THR A 169 -0.19 11.71 13.64
CA THR A 169 -0.93 10.64 12.97
C THR A 169 0.03 9.75 12.21
N VAL A 170 -0.03 8.45 12.48
CA VAL A 170 0.71 7.44 11.73
C VAL A 170 -0.27 6.74 10.80
N LYS A 171 0.07 6.63 9.53
CA LYS A 171 -0.75 6.02 8.49
C LYS A 171 0.06 5.01 7.69
N LEU A 172 -0.49 3.81 7.48
CA LEU A 172 0.11 2.84 6.57
C LEU A 172 0.00 3.33 5.12
N VAL A 173 1.13 3.33 4.39
CA VAL A 173 1.22 3.77 2.99
C VAL A 173 1.58 2.56 2.12
N ASP A 174 0.61 1.68 1.94
CA ASP A 174 0.80 0.49 1.11
C ASP A 174 -0.56 0.07 0.53
N SER A 175 -0.67 0.15 -0.78
CA SER A 175 -1.93 -0.14 -1.49
C SER A 175 -2.35 -1.61 -1.50
N ARG A 176 -1.50 -2.54 -1.03
CA ARG A 176 -1.89 -3.94 -0.79
C ARG A 176 -2.87 -4.07 0.38
N TYR A 177 -2.88 -3.08 1.26
CA TYR A 177 -3.62 -3.08 2.51
C TYR A 177 -4.69 -1.98 2.53
N GLY A 178 -5.70 -2.18 3.35
CA GLY A 178 -6.70 -1.15 3.62
C GLY A 178 -6.16 0.03 4.40
N VAL A 179 -6.93 1.10 4.43
CA VAL A 179 -6.56 2.30 5.20
C VAL A 179 -6.44 1.94 6.67
N SER A 180 -5.25 2.15 7.23
CA SER A 180 -4.96 1.95 8.65
C SER A 180 -4.19 3.15 9.17
N GLN A 181 -4.70 3.80 10.21
CA GLN A 181 -4.09 4.96 10.83
C GLN A 181 -4.33 4.99 12.33
N GLN A 182 -3.41 5.60 13.07
CA GLN A 182 -3.48 5.81 14.50
C GLN A 182 -3.02 7.23 14.82
N ALA A 183 -3.81 7.96 15.62
CA ALA A 183 -3.44 9.28 16.11
C ALA A 183 -2.98 9.19 17.57
N VAL A 184 -1.93 9.93 17.90
CA VAL A 184 -1.39 10.07 19.26
C VAL A 184 -1.20 11.56 19.53
N THR A 185 -1.62 12.02 20.73
CA THR A 185 -1.46 13.42 21.11
C THR A 185 -0.24 13.61 22.01
N VAL A 186 0.59 14.60 21.68
CA VAL A 186 1.73 15.05 22.46
C VAL A 186 1.40 16.46 22.99
N GLN A 187 1.72 16.77 24.23
CA GLN A 187 1.55 18.12 24.79
C GLN A 187 2.80 18.95 24.52
N VAL A 188 2.64 20.02 23.74
CA VAL A 188 3.71 21.00 23.55
C VAL A 188 3.66 22.01 24.69
N LYS A 189 4.78 22.18 25.39
CA LYS A 189 4.97 23.18 26.45
C LYS A 189 6.31 23.85 26.26
N SER A 190 6.30 25.15 26.05
CA SER A 190 7.53 25.95 26.05
C SER A 190 8.21 25.88 27.41
N ALA A 191 9.53 25.82 27.46
CA ALA A 191 10.25 25.96 28.71
C ALA A 191 9.93 27.32 29.34
N SER A 192 9.59 27.32 30.62
CA SER A 192 9.46 28.59 31.36
C SER A 192 10.82 29.29 31.35
N PRO A 193 10.90 30.61 31.04
CA PRO A 193 12.18 31.28 31.07
C PRO A 193 12.78 31.12 32.48
N THR A 194 14.03 30.66 32.54
CA THR A 194 14.79 30.63 33.79
C THR A 194 14.86 32.09 34.30
N PRO A 195 14.47 32.39 35.56
CA PRO A 195 14.57 33.74 36.06
C PRO A 195 16.02 34.23 35.97
N THR A 196 16.21 35.34 35.30
CA THR A 196 17.53 35.98 35.25
C THR A 196 17.96 36.33 36.66
N PRO A 197 19.16 35.86 37.11
CA PRO A 197 19.61 36.24 38.43
C PRO A 197 19.68 37.77 38.56
N THR A 198 18.95 38.29 39.51
CA THR A 198 18.98 39.72 39.83
C THR A 198 20.34 39.97 40.51
N LEU A 199 21.22 40.73 39.86
CA LEU A 199 22.44 41.17 40.46
C LEU A 199 22.07 42.15 41.61
N THR A 200 22.34 41.68 42.84
CA THR A 200 22.27 42.60 44.02
C THR A 200 23.40 43.55 43.96
N PRO A 201 23.17 44.90 44.01
CA PRO A 201 24.24 45.86 44.05
C PRO A 201 25.10 45.63 45.32
N LEU A 202 26.41 45.65 45.19
CA LEU A 202 27.33 45.62 46.32
C LEU A 202 27.13 46.91 47.14
N PRO A 203 27.05 46.82 48.45
CA PRO A 203 27.06 48.03 49.30
C PRO A 203 28.41 48.70 49.19
N TYR A 204 28.40 50.05 49.09
CA TYR A 204 29.58 50.91 49.13
C TYR A 204 30.21 50.91 50.52
#